data_1e4774fda9e3da70504d1e9e89bdbb51
#
_entry.id   1e4774fda9e3da70504d1e9e89bdbb51
#
_cell.length_a   1.000
_cell.length_b   1.000
_cell.length_c   1.000
_cell.angle_alpha   90.00
_cell.angle_beta   90.00
_cell.angle_gamma   90.00
#
_symmetry.space_group_name_H-M   'P 1'
#
loop_
_entity.id
_entity.type
_entity.pdbx_description
1 polymer ?
#
loop_
_entity_poly.entity_id
_entity_poly.type
_entity_poly.pdbx_seq_one_letter_code
_entity_poly.pdbx_strand_id
1 'polypeptide(L)'
;MEKLTHSPRLLFWLFVISGLLIGLVYRLFALYQDRPARSPTWLRALEISPEELGGFSHRSLALISLLSLFLEMLMIRWISSEIRVFAYLKNLLLVACFLGFGLGCYLCRRRVQLIAFITPILVLTAILKIPRSPLRKIVPALPQMLGGATEVHIWGVPSLPTSWPGTLLALAVMVPLFAVIALTFVPTGQLVGWYLERASNGVTAYSVNVLASLAGIAGYTLLCFLYQPPAVWMLAAGVLSVLVFWRKPWARWLLAACFLACVLLLNLRDHPQTHTYWSPYQKLDLSPNYENGRITTYTLNTNDSWYQQIVDLSPEFFSLTRTSFAPGPWNGEPTTCPTSSTLSRLQC
;
A
#
# COMPACT_ATOMS: atom_id res chain seq x y z
N MET A 1 4.09 -21.48 14.23
CA MET A 1 4.63 -20.48 13.28
C MET A 1 5.88 -20.93 12.55
N GLU A 2 6.71 -21.74 13.16
CA GLU A 2 7.90 -22.37 12.56
C GLU A 2 7.58 -23.18 11.28
N LYS A 3 6.40 -23.74 11.16
CA LYS A 3 5.93 -24.45 9.96
C LYS A 3 5.67 -23.58 8.73
N LEU A 4 5.57 -22.26 8.87
CA LEU A 4 5.29 -21.35 7.74
C LEU A 4 6.57 -21.02 6.94
N THR A 5 7.71 -20.83 7.61
CA THR A 5 8.98 -20.50 6.96
C THR A 5 9.66 -21.71 6.29
N HIS A 6 9.32 -22.92 6.71
CA HIS A 6 9.81 -24.17 6.12
C HIS A 6 8.82 -24.82 5.14
N SER A 7 7.70 -24.16 4.83
CA SER A 7 6.78 -24.70 3.84
C SER A 7 7.36 -24.55 2.42
N PRO A 8 7.71 -25.65 1.72
CA PRO A 8 8.27 -25.57 0.38
C PRO A 8 7.32 -24.87 -0.60
N ARG A 9 6.02 -24.90 -0.32
CA ARG A 9 5.00 -24.18 -1.11
C ARG A 9 5.10 -22.68 -0.94
N LEU A 10 5.38 -22.16 0.25
CA LEU A 10 5.53 -20.73 0.50
C LEU A 10 6.81 -20.20 -0.18
N LEU A 11 7.92 -20.93 -0.05
CA LEU A 11 9.18 -20.58 -0.72
C LEU A 11 9.03 -20.59 -2.24
N PHE A 12 8.34 -21.58 -2.80
CA PHE A 12 8.04 -21.64 -4.23
C PHE A 12 7.25 -20.40 -4.70
N TRP A 13 6.19 -20.04 -4.00
CA TRP A 13 5.39 -18.87 -4.37
C TRP A 13 6.15 -17.57 -4.21
N LEU A 14 6.99 -17.44 -3.18
CA LEU A 14 7.87 -16.27 -3.03
C LEU A 14 8.81 -16.13 -4.22
N PHE A 15 9.44 -17.22 -4.64
CA PHE A 15 10.32 -17.22 -5.80
C PHE A 15 9.58 -16.84 -7.10
N VAL A 16 8.41 -17.43 -7.33
CA VAL A 16 7.58 -17.12 -8.52
C VAL A 16 7.17 -15.65 -8.53
N ILE A 17 6.72 -15.11 -7.40
CA ILE A 17 6.28 -13.73 -7.27
C ILE A 17 7.42 -12.76 -7.46
N SER A 18 8.56 -13.04 -6.84
CA SER A 18 9.78 -12.26 -7.00
C SER A 18 10.18 -12.19 -8.49
N GLY A 19 10.18 -13.33 -9.17
CA GLY A 19 10.45 -13.39 -10.61
C GLY A 19 9.44 -12.60 -11.46
N LEU A 20 8.15 -12.70 -11.15
CA LEU A 20 7.10 -11.95 -11.84
C LEU A 20 7.23 -10.43 -11.61
N LEU A 21 7.52 -10.00 -10.38
CA LEU A 21 7.74 -8.58 -10.06
C LEU A 21 9.01 -8.04 -10.74
N ILE A 22 10.09 -8.78 -10.72
CA ILE A 22 11.34 -8.41 -11.42
C ILE A 22 11.08 -8.32 -12.93
N GLY A 23 10.37 -9.31 -13.49
CA GLY A 23 9.98 -9.30 -14.91
C GLY A 23 9.10 -8.09 -15.26
N LEU A 24 8.15 -7.73 -14.40
CA LEU A 24 7.32 -6.54 -14.56
C LEU A 24 8.17 -5.27 -14.54
N VAL A 25 9.03 -5.10 -13.54
CA VAL A 25 9.93 -3.93 -13.43
C VAL A 25 10.81 -3.82 -14.67
N TYR A 26 11.42 -4.93 -15.10
CA TYR A 26 12.23 -4.97 -16.31
C TYR A 26 11.43 -4.55 -17.55
N ARG A 27 10.20 -5.07 -17.71
CA ARG A 27 9.32 -4.72 -18.83
C ARG A 27 8.94 -3.24 -18.79
N LEU A 28 8.54 -2.72 -17.64
CA LEU A 28 8.21 -1.29 -17.48
C LEU A 28 9.43 -0.40 -17.73
N PHE A 29 10.59 -0.78 -17.22
CA PHE A 29 11.83 -0.04 -17.46
C PHE A 29 12.25 -0.09 -18.94
N ALA A 30 12.07 -1.23 -19.62
CA ALA A 30 12.35 -1.38 -21.04
C ALA A 30 11.52 -0.44 -21.93
N LEU A 31 10.32 0.02 -21.46
CA LEU A 31 9.52 1.03 -22.17
C LEU A 31 10.24 2.39 -22.26
N TYR A 32 11.16 2.67 -21.32
CA TYR A 32 11.93 3.92 -21.29
C TYR A 32 13.29 3.82 -21.97
N GLN A 33 13.71 2.62 -22.44
CA GLN A 33 14.94 2.46 -23.21
C GLN A 33 14.71 2.80 -24.68
N ASP A 34 15.71 3.47 -25.31
CA ASP A 34 15.67 3.81 -26.73
C ASP A 34 15.87 2.57 -27.60
N ARG A 35 14.81 1.83 -27.82
CA ARG A 35 14.76 0.76 -28.83
C ARG A 35 13.49 0.87 -29.69
N PRO A 36 13.43 1.86 -30.61
CA PRO A 36 12.23 2.12 -31.39
C PRO A 36 11.83 0.95 -32.32
N ALA A 37 12.75 0.08 -32.63
CA ALA A 37 12.52 -1.02 -33.61
C ALA A 37 11.84 -2.27 -33.02
N ARG A 38 11.78 -2.47 -31.70
CA ARG A 38 11.30 -3.72 -31.07
C ARG A 38 10.04 -3.62 -30.23
N SER A 39 9.50 -2.44 -30.01
CA SER A 39 8.22 -2.32 -29.27
C SER A 39 7.06 -2.72 -30.18
N PRO A 40 6.16 -3.61 -29.70
CA PRO A 40 4.98 -4.01 -30.49
C PRO A 40 4.10 -2.77 -30.75
N THR A 41 3.43 -2.77 -31.92
CA THR A 41 2.63 -1.64 -32.41
C THR A 41 1.55 -1.16 -31.44
N TRP A 42 0.95 -2.08 -30.68
CA TRP A 42 -0.07 -1.76 -29.68
C TRP A 42 0.49 -0.99 -28.48
N LEU A 43 1.77 -1.22 -28.07
CA LEU A 43 2.41 -0.44 -27.02
C LEU A 43 2.65 1.02 -27.43
N ARG A 44 3.03 1.23 -28.69
CA ARG A 44 3.18 2.59 -29.26
C ARG A 44 1.85 3.35 -29.32
N ALA A 45 0.74 2.64 -29.51
CA ALA A 45 -0.58 3.24 -29.48
C ALA A 45 -0.97 3.79 -28.09
N LEU A 46 -0.30 3.32 -27.00
CA LEU A 46 -0.53 3.75 -25.63
C LEU A 46 0.49 4.79 -25.16
N GLU A 47 1.34 5.28 -26.05
CA GLU A 47 2.24 6.40 -25.81
C GLU A 47 1.53 7.72 -26.11
N ILE A 48 1.74 8.70 -25.25
CA ILE A 48 1.21 10.05 -25.43
C ILE A 48 2.39 11.02 -25.49
N SER A 49 2.47 11.77 -26.58
CA SER A 49 3.34 12.93 -26.58
C SER A 49 2.73 14.02 -25.67
N PRO A 50 3.49 14.62 -24.74
CA PRO A 50 2.96 15.69 -23.90
C PRO A 50 2.35 16.85 -24.73
N GLU A 51 2.87 17.08 -25.94
CA GLU A 51 2.35 18.08 -26.89
C GLU A 51 0.91 17.80 -27.32
N GLU A 52 0.53 16.53 -27.38
CA GLU A 52 -0.83 16.11 -27.73
C GLU A 52 -1.86 16.40 -26.63
N LEU A 53 -1.41 16.65 -25.41
CA LEU A 53 -2.26 17.12 -24.30
C LEU A 53 -2.54 18.63 -24.39
N GLY A 54 -1.94 19.32 -25.37
CA GLY A 54 -2.01 20.74 -25.58
C GLY A 54 -0.75 21.45 -25.12
N GLY A 55 -0.48 22.63 -25.67
CA GLY A 55 0.66 23.45 -25.28
C GLY A 55 0.69 23.83 -23.80
N PHE A 56 1.72 24.53 -23.37
CA PHE A 56 1.84 25.02 -22.00
C PHE A 56 0.57 25.72 -21.52
N SER A 57 0.08 25.30 -20.38
CA SER A 57 -1.05 25.94 -19.71
C SER A 57 -0.86 25.83 -18.19
N HIS A 58 -1.03 26.95 -17.49
CA HIS A 58 -1.02 26.96 -16.02
C HIS A 58 -2.07 26.02 -15.41
N ARG A 59 -3.23 25.85 -16.06
CA ARG A 59 -4.28 24.92 -15.62
C ARG A 59 -3.83 23.47 -15.73
N SER A 60 -3.19 23.10 -16.83
CA SER A 60 -2.67 21.74 -17.03
C SER A 60 -1.54 21.43 -16.07
N LEU A 61 -0.63 22.38 -15.83
CA LEU A 61 0.41 22.25 -14.82
C LEU A 61 -0.20 22.11 -13.42
N ALA A 62 -1.18 22.93 -13.07
CA ALA A 62 -1.85 22.83 -11.77
C ALA A 62 -2.54 21.48 -11.58
N LEU A 63 -3.26 20.97 -12.58
CA LEU A 63 -3.94 19.67 -12.48
C LEU A 63 -2.97 18.51 -12.30
N ILE A 64 -1.87 18.48 -13.05
CA ILE A 64 -0.90 17.37 -12.92
C ILE A 64 -0.11 17.46 -11.60
N SER A 65 0.24 18.66 -11.13
CA SER A 65 0.90 18.87 -9.84
C SER A 65 0.00 18.46 -8.68
N LEU A 66 -1.28 18.82 -8.73
CA LEU A 66 -2.29 18.42 -7.76
C LEU A 66 -2.45 16.90 -7.75
N LEU A 67 -2.60 16.27 -8.92
CA LEU A 67 -2.71 14.81 -9.04
C LEU A 67 -1.46 14.12 -8.48
N SER A 68 -0.26 14.63 -8.78
CA SER A 68 0.99 14.00 -8.36
C SER A 68 1.09 13.90 -6.85
N LEU A 69 0.88 15.00 -6.12
CA LEU A 69 0.97 15.01 -4.65
C LEU A 69 -0.23 14.31 -3.99
N PHE A 70 -1.43 14.44 -4.59
CA PHE A 70 -2.58 13.66 -4.13
C PHE A 70 -2.31 12.15 -4.21
N LEU A 71 -1.79 11.67 -5.35
CA LEU A 71 -1.46 10.27 -5.57
C LEU A 71 -0.33 9.81 -4.65
N GLU A 72 0.66 10.65 -4.39
CA GLU A 72 1.76 10.38 -3.47
C GLU A 72 1.25 10.11 -2.05
N MET A 73 0.44 11.01 -1.50
CA MET A 73 -0.17 10.86 -0.18
C MET A 73 -1.05 9.61 -0.10
N LEU A 74 -1.85 9.36 -1.15
CA LEU A 74 -2.68 8.17 -1.27
C LEU A 74 -1.82 6.90 -1.22
N MET A 75 -0.78 6.80 -2.06
CA MET A 75 0.05 5.61 -2.17
C MET A 75 0.83 5.34 -0.89
N ILE A 76 1.44 6.36 -0.27
CA ILE A 76 2.16 6.24 0.99
C ILE A 76 1.24 5.68 2.07
N ARG A 77 0.06 6.27 2.23
CA ARG A 77 -0.85 5.86 3.28
C ARG A 77 -1.48 4.49 3.02
N TRP A 78 -2.00 4.28 1.81
CA TRP A 78 -2.67 3.03 1.47
C TRP A 78 -1.73 1.84 1.56
N ILE A 79 -0.54 1.92 0.94
CA ILE A 79 0.43 0.83 0.97
C ILE A 79 0.94 0.57 2.39
N SER A 80 1.22 1.62 3.17
CA SER A 80 1.67 1.45 4.56
C SER A 80 0.60 0.86 5.48
N SER A 81 -0.68 0.99 5.15
CA SER A 81 -1.76 0.38 5.92
C SER A 81 -2.06 -1.08 5.55
N GLU A 82 -1.64 -1.52 4.36
CA GLU A 82 -1.87 -2.88 3.86
C GLU A 82 -0.62 -3.76 3.93
N ILE A 83 0.57 -3.16 3.93
CA ILE A 83 1.85 -3.88 3.96
C ILE A 83 2.62 -3.47 5.20
N ARG A 84 2.64 -4.33 6.21
CA ARG A 84 3.23 -4.08 7.53
C ARG A 84 4.69 -3.60 7.46
N VAL A 85 5.52 -4.13 6.56
CA VAL A 85 6.91 -3.66 6.40
C VAL A 85 6.97 -2.17 6.06
N PHE A 86 6.10 -1.70 5.18
CA PHE A 86 6.03 -0.28 4.83
C PHE A 86 5.33 0.57 5.91
N ALA A 87 4.57 -0.03 6.83
CA ALA A 87 4.09 0.68 8.00
C ALA A 87 5.24 1.15 8.90
N TYR A 88 6.28 0.32 9.03
CA TYR A 88 7.50 0.67 9.78
C TYR A 88 8.46 1.53 8.95
N LEU A 89 8.57 1.27 7.66
CA LEU A 89 9.48 1.96 6.74
C LEU A 89 8.75 2.96 5.84
N LYS A 90 7.90 3.83 6.42
CA LYS A 90 7.12 4.84 5.66
C LYS A 90 8.00 5.74 4.80
N ASN A 91 9.19 6.10 5.29
CA ASN A 91 10.14 6.91 4.57
C ASN A 91 10.65 6.21 3.29
N LEU A 92 10.66 4.88 3.24
CA LEU A 92 11.05 4.14 2.04
C LEU A 92 10.02 4.34 0.90
N LEU A 93 8.73 4.40 1.23
CA LEU A 93 7.68 4.72 0.25
C LEU A 93 7.84 6.15 -0.29
N LEU A 94 8.10 7.10 0.60
CA LEU A 94 8.36 8.49 0.21
C LEU A 94 9.55 8.58 -0.75
N VAL A 95 10.66 7.89 -0.44
CA VAL A 95 11.83 7.82 -1.31
C VAL A 95 11.50 7.18 -2.66
N ALA A 96 10.67 6.14 -2.70
CA ALA A 96 10.22 5.53 -3.95
C ALA A 96 9.44 6.52 -4.82
N CYS A 97 8.50 7.27 -4.22
CA CYS A 97 7.70 8.28 -4.92
C CYS A 97 8.60 9.38 -5.51
N PHE A 98 9.50 9.93 -4.70
CA PHE A 98 10.43 10.98 -5.16
C PHE A 98 11.42 10.48 -6.20
N LEU A 99 11.92 9.26 -6.06
CA LEU A 99 12.81 8.66 -7.06
C LEU A 99 12.10 8.52 -8.41
N GLY A 100 10.86 8.01 -8.41
CA GLY A 100 10.06 7.89 -9.61
C GLY A 100 9.72 9.23 -10.23
N PHE A 101 9.30 10.19 -9.42
CA PHE A 101 9.00 11.56 -9.85
C PHE A 101 10.25 12.25 -10.43
N GLY A 102 11.39 12.20 -9.75
CA GLY A 102 12.65 12.78 -10.22
C GLY A 102 13.14 12.13 -11.52
N LEU A 103 13.05 10.79 -11.62
CA LEU A 103 13.34 10.09 -12.88
C LEU A 103 12.38 10.53 -14.00
N GLY A 104 11.11 10.76 -13.69
CA GLY A 104 10.13 11.32 -14.62
C GLY A 104 10.54 12.71 -15.10
N CYS A 105 10.89 13.62 -14.21
CA CYS A 105 11.38 14.96 -14.57
C CYS A 105 12.61 14.88 -15.49
N TYR A 106 13.54 13.96 -15.21
CA TYR A 106 14.70 13.73 -16.10
C TYR A 106 14.28 13.24 -17.49
N LEU A 107 13.24 12.42 -17.57
CA LEU A 107 12.70 11.86 -18.82
C LEU A 107 11.59 12.72 -19.45
N CYS A 108 11.43 13.99 -19.07
CA CYS A 108 10.33 14.86 -19.48
C CYS A 108 10.22 15.10 -21.01
N ARG A 109 11.32 14.95 -21.74
CA ARG A 109 11.36 15.07 -23.21
C ARG A 109 10.92 13.81 -23.94
N ARG A 110 10.73 12.69 -23.23
CA ARG A 110 10.27 11.43 -23.82
C ARG A 110 8.75 11.35 -23.82
N ARG A 111 8.21 10.46 -24.64
CA ARG A 111 6.78 10.16 -24.66
C ARG A 111 6.34 9.57 -23.33
N VAL A 112 5.19 9.99 -22.86
CA VAL A 112 4.60 9.48 -21.62
C VAL A 112 4.00 8.10 -21.88
N GLN A 113 4.41 7.12 -21.10
CA GLN A 113 3.94 5.74 -21.19
C GLN A 113 2.75 5.55 -20.25
N LEU A 114 1.53 5.59 -20.77
CA LEU A 114 0.33 5.44 -19.95
C LEU A 114 0.27 4.07 -19.24
N ILE A 115 0.80 3.04 -19.87
CA ILE A 115 0.95 1.70 -19.26
C ILE A 115 1.79 1.75 -17.99
N ALA A 116 2.89 2.51 -17.99
CA ALA A 116 3.75 2.64 -16.81
C ALA A 116 3.06 3.36 -15.65
N PHE A 117 2.00 4.12 -15.90
CA PHE A 117 1.15 4.71 -14.87
C PHE A 117 0.10 3.73 -14.34
N ILE A 118 -0.61 3.08 -15.25
CA ILE A 118 -1.78 2.25 -14.93
C ILE A 118 -1.40 0.89 -14.34
N THR A 119 -0.44 0.20 -14.99
CA THR A 119 -0.09 -1.18 -14.62
C THR A 119 0.38 -1.33 -13.18
N PRO A 120 1.27 -0.47 -12.63
CA PRO A 120 1.68 -0.56 -11.24
C PRO A 120 0.51 -0.42 -10.26
N ILE A 121 -0.39 0.54 -10.50
CA ILE A 121 -1.55 0.78 -9.62
C ILE A 121 -2.48 -0.44 -9.62
N LEU A 122 -2.79 -0.98 -10.80
CA LEU A 122 -3.61 -2.18 -10.95
C LEU A 122 -2.97 -3.41 -10.30
N VAL A 123 -1.67 -3.62 -10.54
CA VAL A 123 -0.93 -4.76 -9.98
C VAL A 123 -0.89 -4.67 -8.46
N LEU A 124 -0.58 -3.51 -7.89
CA LEU A 124 -0.58 -3.31 -6.45
C LEU A 124 -1.97 -3.56 -5.84
N THR A 125 -3.02 -3.01 -6.46
CA THR A 125 -4.39 -3.23 -6.00
C THR A 125 -4.79 -4.71 -6.09
N ALA A 126 -4.44 -5.37 -7.18
CA ALA A 126 -4.73 -6.79 -7.37
C ALA A 126 -3.99 -7.68 -6.35
N ILE A 127 -2.70 -7.40 -6.12
CA ILE A 127 -1.88 -8.12 -5.15
C ILE A 127 -2.50 -8.04 -3.74
N LEU A 128 -2.96 -6.85 -3.35
CA LEU A 128 -3.42 -6.59 -2.00
C LEU A 128 -4.87 -7.05 -1.76
N LYS A 129 -5.72 -7.05 -2.81
CA LYS A 129 -7.17 -7.25 -2.63
C LYS A 129 -7.74 -8.52 -3.24
N ILE A 130 -7.03 -9.22 -4.14
CA ILE A 130 -7.57 -10.47 -4.68
C ILE A 130 -7.56 -11.54 -3.59
N PRO A 131 -8.74 -12.06 -3.19
CA PRO A 131 -8.83 -13.16 -2.23
C PRO A 131 -8.10 -14.39 -2.77
N ARG A 132 -7.45 -15.15 -1.89
CA ARG A 132 -6.64 -16.35 -2.24
C ARG A 132 -5.35 -16.06 -3.01
N SER A 133 -4.94 -14.81 -3.22
CA SER A 133 -3.61 -14.52 -3.74
C SER A 133 -2.54 -15.10 -2.80
N PRO A 134 -1.53 -15.83 -3.32
CA PRO A 134 -0.41 -16.30 -2.52
C PRO A 134 0.37 -15.14 -1.88
N LEU A 135 0.41 -13.96 -2.51
CA LEU A 135 1.03 -12.76 -1.99
C LEU A 135 0.41 -12.29 -0.68
N ARG A 136 -0.89 -12.46 -0.53
CA ARG A 136 -1.59 -12.09 0.69
C ARG A 136 -1.15 -12.89 1.92
N LYS A 137 -0.60 -14.09 1.73
CA LYS A 137 0.01 -14.90 2.79
C LYS A 137 1.47 -14.52 3.05
N ILE A 138 2.14 -14.00 2.05
CA ILE A 138 3.56 -13.66 2.05
C ILE A 138 3.80 -12.28 2.64
N VAL A 139 2.98 -11.30 2.30
CA VAL A 139 3.12 -9.91 2.76
C VAL A 139 3.19 -9.81 4.29
N PRO A 140 2.34 -10.48 5.09
CA PRO A 140 2.45 -10.50 6.55
C PRO A 140 3.69 -11.22 7.07
N ALA A 141 4.32 -12.11 6.28
CA ALA A 141 5.52 -12.84 6.68
C ALA A 141 6.83 -12.06 6.41
N LEU A 142 6.80 -11.05 5.53
CA LEU A 142 7.98 -10.27 5.18
C LEU A 142 8.71 -9.63 6.36
N PRO A 143 8.04 -9.01 7.36
CA PRO A 143 8.72 -8.45 8.54
C PRO A 143 9.50 -9.50 9.32
N GLN A 144 8.93 -10.69 9.48
CA GLN A 144 9.56 -11.80 10.21
C GLN A 144 10.80 -12.32 9.47
N MET A 145 10.78 -12.33 8.13
CA MET A 145 11.91 -12.74 7.30
C MET A 145 13.03 -11.71 7.30
N LEU A 146 12.73 -10.42 7.50
CA LEU A 146 13.71 -9.34 7.58
C LEU A 146 14.40 -9.21 8.94
N GLY A 147 14.17 -10.14 9.85
CA GLY A 147 14.89 -10.17 11.12
C GLY A 147 14.16 -9.55 12.29
N GLY A 148 12.90 -9.86 12.40
CA GLY A 148 12.14 -9.56 13.61
C GLY A 148 11.95 -8.07 13.78
N ALA A 149 11.30 -7.46 12.81
CA ALA A 149 10.81 -6.12 13.00
C ALA A 149 9.95 -6.08 14.27
N THR A 150 10.58 -5.70 15.35
CA THR A 150 10.09 -4.80 16.38
C THR A 150 8.88 -5.18 17.24
N GLU A 151 7.82 -5.76 16.73
CA GLU A 151 6.66 -6.17 17.55
C GLU A 151 7.03 -7.23 18.59
N VAL A 152 7.89 -8.14 18.20
CA VAL A 152 8.37 -9.24 19.02
C VAL A 152 9.22 -8.76 20.20
N HIS A 153 10.00 -7.67 20.01
CA HIS A 153 10.82 -7.11 21.08
C HIS A 153 10.01 -6.34 22.12
N ILE A 154 8.96 -5.66 21.69
CA ILE A 154 8.12 -4.85 22.59
C ILE A 154 7.26 -5.74 23.48
N TRP A 155 6.83 -6.93 23.00
CA TRP A 155 5.91 -7.81 23.71
C TRP A 155 6.57 -9.05 24.30
N GLY A 156 7.90 -9.11 24.37
CA GLY A 156 8.63 -10.20 25.01
C GLY A 156 8.56 -11.56 24.30
N VAL A 157 8.12 -11.59 23.05
CA VAL A 157 8.12 -12.82 22.25
C VAL A 157 9.54 -13.06 21.73
N PRO A 158 10.10 -14.30 21.88
CA PRO A 158 11.46 -14.59 21.41
C PRO A 158 11.62 -14.27 19.92
N SER A 159 12.62 -13.47 19.59
CA SER A 159 12.96 -13.19 18.18
C SER A 159 13.38 -14.49 17.50
N LEU A 160 12.68 -14.85 16.42
CA LEU A 160 13.11 -15.97 15.59
C LEU A 160 14.49 -15.66 15.01
N PRO A 161 15.42 -16.62 15.00
CA PRO A 161 16.73 -16.39 14.41
C PRO A 161 16.57 -16.01 12.94
N THR A 162 17.14 -14.89 12.58
CA THR A 162 17.14 -14.38 11.20
C THR A 162 17.95 -15.34 10.34
N SER A 163 17.32 -15.97 9.37
CA SER A 163 18.04 -16.79 8.41
C SER A 163 18.44 -15.95 7.19
N TRP A 164 19.72 -15.98 6.79
CA TRP A 164 20.20 -15.29 5.59
C TRP A 164 19.35 -15.57 4.33
N PRO A 165 18.92 -16.82 4.04
CA PRO A 165 18.05 -17.09 2.92
C PRO A 165 16.68 -16.39 3.03
N GLY A 166 16.11 -16.32 4.23
CA GLY A 166 14.85 -15.61 4.48
C GLY A 166 14.98 -14.12 4.20
N THR A 167 16.05 -13.49 4.68
CA THR A 167 16.32 -12.07 4.43
C THR A 167 16.51 -11.78 2.94
N LEU A 168 17.32 -12.59 2.23
CA LEU A 168 17.51 -12.43 0.79
C LEU A 168 16.20 -12.57 0.01
N LEU A 169 15.37 -13.52 0.40
CA LEU A 169 14.06 -13.74 -0.22
C LEU A 169 13.11 -12.59 0.04
N ALA A 170 13.08 -12.03 1.25
CA ALA A 170 12.30 -10.84 1.58
C ALA A 170 12.75 -9.63 0.76
N LEU A 171 14.05 -9.41 0.63
CA LEU A 171 14.61 -8.35 -0.22
C LEU A 171 14.27 -8.56 -1.69
N ALA A 172 14.27 -9.80 -2.19
CA ALA A 172 13.91 -10.14 -3.56
C ALA A 172 12.42 -9.81 -3.88
N VAL A 173 11.56 -9.70 -2.88
CA VAL A 173 10.17 -9.20 -3.03
C VAL A 173 10.10 -7.69 -2.82
N MET A 174 10.81 -7.17 -1.81
CA MET A 174 10.72 -5.75 -1.42
C MET A 174 11.30 -4.81 -2.46
N VAL A 175 12.46 -5.16 -3.05
CA VAL A 175 13.13 -4.31 -4.06
C VAL A 175 12.28 -4.12 -5.32
N PRO A 176 11.74 -5.19 -5.95
CA PRO A 176 10.82 -5.00 -7.08
C PRO A 176 9.54 -4.26 -6.71
N LEU A 177 8.99 -4.49 -5.51
CA LEU A 177 7.80 -3.78 -5.05
C LEU A 177 8.08 -2.27 -4.91
N PHE A 178 9.22 -1.91 -4.33
CA PHE A 178 9.72 -0.53 -4.29
C PHE A 178 9.83 0.06 -5.70
N ALA A 179 10.43 -0.66 -6.64
CA ALA A 179 10.59 -0.23 -8.02
C ALA A 179 9.24 -0.05 -8.74
N VAL A 180 8.26 -0.94 -8.52
CA VAL A 180 6.89 -0.81 -9.05
C VAL A 180 6.23 0.47 -8.54
N ILE A 181 6.40 0.79 -7.24
CA ILE A 181 5.87 2.04 -6.65
C ILE A 181 6.57 3.26 -7.29
N ALA A 182 7.90 3.25 -7.41
CA ALA A 182 8.63 4.34 -8.05
C ALA A 182 8.18 4.57 -9.50
N LEU A 183 8.03 3.49 -10.29
CA LEU A 183 7.61 3.58 -11.68
C LEU A 183 6.20 4.18 -11.86
N THR A 184 5.33 4.08 -10.86
CA THR A 184 4.01 4.75 -10.87
C THR A 184 4.12 6.27 -11.03
N PHE A 185 5.18 6.87 -10.48
CA PHE A 185 5.37 8.32 -10.45
C PHE A 185 6.16 8.87 -11.65
N VAL A 186 6.78 8.01 -12.46
CA VAL A 186 7.54 8.46 -13.64
C VAL A 186 6.66 9.25 -14.61
N PRO A 187 5.46 8.82 -15.01
CA PRO A 187 4.62 9.57 -15.94
C PRO A 187 4.15 10.93 -15.42
N THR A 188 3.86 11.02 -14.11
CA THR A 188 3.47 12.30 -13.49
C THR A 188 4.65 13.26 -13.46
N GLY A 189 5.84 12.78 -13.09
CA GLY A 189 7.09 13.56 -13.14
C GLY A 189 7.42 14.03 -14.56
N GLN A 190 7.25 13.18 -15.59
CA GLN A 190 7.46 13.55 -16.99
C GLN A 190 6.58 14.74 -17.39
N LEU A 191 5.30 14.70 -17.04
CA LEU A 191 4.36 15.78 -17.38
C LEU A 191 4.68 17.07 -16.62
N VAL A 192 4.95 17.01 -15.31
CA VAL A 192 5.32 18.19 -14.52
C VAL A 192 6.61 18.79 -15.06
N GLY A 193 7.65 17.98 -15.28
CA GLY A 193 8.92 18.45 -15.84
C GLY A 193 8.76 19.10 -17.20
N TRP A 194 7.95 18.49 -18.09
CA TRP A 194 7.68 19.04 -19.42
C TRP A 194 6.97 20.40 -19.40
N TYR A 195 5.96 20.56 -18.52
CA TYR A 195 5.27 21.84 -18.36
C TYR A 195 6.19 22.91 -17.75
N LEU A 196 7.02 22.56 -16.77
CA LEU A 196 7.96 23.50 -16.15
C LEU A 196 9.05 23.95 -17.15
N GLU A 197 9.57 23.03 -17.97
CA GLU A 197 10.58 23.34 -18.99
C GLU A 197 10.06 24.29 -20.06
N ARG A 198 8.76 24.25 -20.41
CA ARG A 198 8.14 25.08 -21.46
C ARG A 198 7.47 26.33 -20.94
N ALA A 199 7.56 26.62 -19.66
CA ALA A 199 6.98 27.82 -19.09
C ALA A 199 7.74 29.09 -19.56
N SER A 200 7.01 30.07 -20.05
CA SER A 200 7.58 31.36 -20.41
C SER A 200 8.08 32.17 -19.20
N ASN A 201 7.43 31.97 -18.04
CA ASN A 201 7.81 32.54 -16.75
C ASN A 201 8.00 31.43 -15.74
N GLY A 202 9.25 31.08 -15.45
CA GLY A 202 9.60 30.01 -14.56
C GLY A 202 9.13 30.23 -13.11
N VAL A 203 9.18 31.47 -12.62
CA VAL A 203 8.75 31.79 -11.24
C VAL A 203 7.25 31.57 -11.09
N THR A 204 6.44 32.06 -12.00
CA THR A 204 4.98 31.86 -11.97
C THR A 204 4.62 30.40 -12.12
N ALA A 205 5.28 29.69 -13.03
CA ALA A 205 5.03 28.23 -13.21
C ALA A 205 5.39 27.44 -11.95
N TYR A 206 6.52 27.74 -11.33
CA TYR A 206 6.93 27.11 -10.08
C TYR A 206 5.94 27.41 -8.94
N SER A 207 5.48 28.67 -8.81
CA SER A 207 4.48 29.04 -7.82
C SER A 207 3.16 28.28 -8.03
N VAL A 208 2.69 28.16 -9.28
CA VAL A 208 1.50 27.37 -9.63
C VAL A 208 1.71 25.89 -9.25
N ASN A 209 2.88 25.33 -9.57
CA ASN A 209 3.21 23.95 -9.21
C ASN A 209 3.12 23.72 -7.69
N VAL A 210 3.73 24.59 -6.88
CA VAL A 210 3.74 24.47 -5.41
C VAL A 210 2.33 24.63 -4.84
N LEU A 211 1.59 25.64 -5.24
CA LEU A 211 0.22 25.88 -4.75
C LEU A 211 -0.73 24.73 -5.12
N ALA A 212 -0.64 24.22 -6.33
CA ALA A 212 -1.45 23.10 -6.78
C ALA A 212 -1.07 21.80 -6.06
N SER A 213 0.21 21.59 -5.80
CA SER A 213 0.70 20.47 -4.99
C SER A 213 0.15 20.53 -3.57
N LEU A 214 0.19 21.71 -2.94
CA LEU A 214 -0.41 21.95 -1.62
C LEU A 214 -1.93 21.66 -1.63
N ALA A 215 -2.62 22.10 -2.68
CA ALA A 215 -4.05 21.79 -2.85
C ALA A 215 -4.31 20.27 -2.96
N GLY A 216 -3.41 19.53 -3.63
CA GLY A 216 -3.47 18.07 -3.70
C GLY A 216 -3.34 17.40 -2.34
N ILE A 217 -2.35 17.84 -1.54
CA ILE A 217 -2.17 17.36 -0.15
C ILE A 217 -3.40 17.69 0.70
N ALA A 218 -3.88 18.94 0.63
CA ALA A 218 -5.03 19.39 1.39
C ALA A 218 -6.31 18.60 1.02
N GLY A 219 -6.55 18.39 -0.28
CA GLY A 219 -7.68 17.59 -0.76
C GLY A 219 -7.63 16.15 -0.28
N TYR A 220 -6.46 15.51 -0.32
CA TYR A 220 -6.29 14.16 0.22
C TYR A 220 -6.51 14.13 1.74
N THR A 221 -5.93 15.09 2.45
CA THR A 221 -6.07 15.21 3.90
C THR A 221 -7.53 15.39 4.30
N LEU A 222 -8.28 16.23 3.56
CA LEU A 222 -9.72 16.40 3.78
C LEU A 222 -10.49 15.08 3.66
N LEU A 223 -10.20 14.27 2.62
CA LEU A 223 -10.84 12.95 2.48
C LEU A 223 -10.53 12.03 3.66
N CYS A 224 -9.31 12.11 4.21
CA CYS A 224 -8.94 11.36 5.39
C CYS A 224 -9.72 11.79 6.64
N PHE A 225 -9.88 13.11 6.85
CA PHE A 225 -10.68 13.66 7.96
C PHE A 225 -12.17 13.38 7.83
N LEU A 226 -12.66 13.15 6.61
CA LEU A 226 -14.02 12.70 6.34
C LEU A 226 -14.18 11.17 6.50
N TYR A 227 -13.17 10.47 7.04
CA TYR A 227 -13.19 9.02 7.30
C TYR A 227 -13.45 8.18 6.04
N GLN A 228 -13.07 8.68 4.87
CA GLN A 228 -13.33 7.99 3.61
C GLN A 228 -12.41 6.78 3.42
N PRO A 229 -12.92 5.66 2.86
CA PRO A 229 -12.13 4.47 2.57
C PRO A 229 -11.24 4.67 1.33
N PRO A 230 -10.21 3.81 1.14
CA PRO A 230 -9.32 3.86 -0.03
C PRO A 230 -10.01 3.82 -1.39
N ALA A 231 -11.19 3.21 -1.48
CA ALA A 231 -12.00 3.22 -2.69
C ALA A 231 -12.36 4.64 -3.15
N VAL A 232 -12.72 5.52 -2.20
CA VAL A 232 -13.02 6.93 -2.48
C VAL A 232 -11.75 7.71 -2.87
N TRP A 233 -10.61 7.41 -2.24
CA TRP A 233 -9.33 8.04 -2.61
C TRP A 233 -8.92 7.66 -4.03
N MET A 234 -9.07 6.38 -4.39
CA MET A 234 -8.81 5.90 -5.76
C MET A 234 -9.77 6.50 -6.78
N LEU A 235 -11.04 6.66 -6.42
CA LEU A 235 -12.01 7.33 -7.29
C LEU A 235 -11.61 8.78 -7.55
N ALA A 236 -11.21 9.53 -6.51
CA ALA A 236 -10.74 10.91 -6.65
C ALA A 236 -9.47 11.00 -7.52
N ALA A 237 -8.50 10.11 -7.32
CA ALA A 237 -7.31 10.01 -8.17
C ALA A 237 -7.67 9.68 -9.63
N GLY A 238 -8.65 8.82 -9.84
CA GLY A 238 -9.18 8.49 -11.15
C GLY A 238 -9.81 9.69 -11.85
N VAL A 239 -10.65 10.45 -11.15
CA VAL A 239 -11.27 11.68 -11.66
C VAL A 239 -10.19 12.71 -12.05
N LEU A 240 -9.21 12.94 -11.18
CA LEU A 240 -8.09 13.84 -11.45
C LEU A 240 -7.28 13.38 -12.67
N SER A 241 -7.02 12.07 -12.78
CA SER A 241 -6.31 11.51 -13.93
C SER A 241 -7.09 11.70 -15.24
N VAL A 242 -8.41 11.48 -15.22
CA VAL A 242 -9.28 11.73 -16.38
C VAL A 242 -9.25 13.20 -16.78
N LEU A 243 -9.24 14.14 -15.81
CA LEU A 243 -9.15 15.57 -16.09
C LEU A 243 -7.81 15.96 -16.73
N VAL A 244 -6.69 15.38 -16.27
CA VAL A 244 -5.37 15.61 -16.86
C VAL A 244 -5.34 15.14 -18.32
N PHE A 245 -5.92 13.98 -18.61
CA PHE A 245 -5.93 13.39 -19.96
C PHE A 245 -7.23 13.68 -20.75
N TRP A 246 -7.98 14.71 -20.35
CA TRP A 246 -9.29 15.02 -20.94
C TRP A 246 -9.28 15.16 -22.47
N ARG A 247 -8.21 15.71 -23.03
CA ARG A 247 -8.06 15.94 -24.49
C ARG A 247 -7.85 14.66 -25.30
N LYS A 248 -7.52 13.55 -24.65
CA LYS A 248 -7.31 12.24 -25.31
C LYS A 248 -8.43 11.26 -24.92
N PRO A 249 -9.47 11.10 -25.77
CA PRO A 249 -10.65 10.31 -25.41
C PRO A 249 -10.33 8.87 -25.07
N TRP A 250 -9.44 8.19 -25.81
CA TRP A 250 -9.07 6.83 -25.52
C TRP A 250 -8.34 6.69 -24.16
N ALA A 251 -7.45 7.62 -23.84
CA ALA A 251 -6.69 7.61 -22.58
C ALA A 251 -7.60 7.85 -21.37
N ARG A 252 -8.53 8.81 -21.46
CA ARG A 252 -9.47 9.08 -20.36
C ARG A 252 -10.38 7.90 -20.07
N TRP A 253 -10.88 7.18 -21.10
CA TRP A 253 -11.72 6.01 -20.91
C TRP A 253 -10.93 4.84 -20.34
N LEU A 254 -9.69 4.65 -20.80
CA LEU A 254 -8.79 3.63 -20.25
C LEU A 254 -8.49 3.90 -18.78
N LEU A 255 -8.15 5.15 -18.42
CA LEU A 255 -7.91 5.54 -17.03
C LEU A 255 -9.17 5.36 -16.18
N ALA A 256 -10.32 5.82 -16.65
CA ALA A 256 -11.58 5.65 -15.95
C ALA A 256 -11.89 4.16 -15.68
N ALA A 257 -11.72 3.30 -16.69
CA ALA A 257 -11.92 1.87 -16.54
C ALA A 257 -10.94 1.24 -15.53
N CYS A 258 -9.65 1.63 -15.59
CA CYS A 258 -8.64 1.09 -14.68
C CYS A 258 -8.86 1.53 -13.24
N PHE A 259 -9.14 2.82 -12.99
CA PHE A 259 -9.43 3.29 -11.64
C PHE A 259 -10.75 2.73 -11.11
N LEU A 260 -11.76 2.56 -11.98
CA LEU A 260 -13.00 1.86 -11.61
C LEU A 260 -12.73 0.41 -11.22
N ALA A 261 -11.88 -0.30 -11.96
CA ALA A 261 -11.46 -1.66 -11.60
C ALA A 261 -10.75 -1.68 -10.23
N CYS A 262 -9.87 -0.71 -9.94
CA CYS A 262 -9.25 -0.57 -8.62
C CYS A 262 -10.31 -0.33 -7.53
N VAL A 263 -11.28 0.55 -7.75
CA VAL A 263 -12.39 0.81 -6.81
C VAL A 263 -13.19 -0.45 -6.54
N LEU A 264 -13.52 -1.21 -7.59
CA LEU A 264 -14.25 -2.48 -7.43
C LEU A 264 -13.44 -3.51 -6.65
N LEU A 265 -12.14 -3.65 -6.93
CA LEU A 265 -11.24 -4.54 -6.19
C LEU A 265 -11.12 -4.13 -4.72
N LEU A 266 -11.02 -2.82 -4.43
CA LEU A 266 -10.92 -2.31 -3.06
C LEU A 266 -12.19 -2.54 -2.24
N ASN A 267 -13.35 -2.66 -2.88
CA ASN A 267 -14.61 -2.98 -2.22
C ASN A 267 -14.83 -4.48 -1.98
N LEU A 268 -13.92 -5.35 -2.46
CA LEU A 268 -13.98 -6.77 -2.11
C LEU A 268 -13.74 -6.94 -0.61
N ARG A 269 -14.71 -7.53 0.08
CA ARG A 269 -14.61 -7.80 1.51
C ARG A 269 -13.65 -8.96 1.77
N ASP A 270 -12.72 -8.75 2.66
CA ASP A 270 -11.71 -9.75 3.02
C ASP A 270 -12.26 -10.82 3.96
N HIS A 271 -12.98 -10.40 4.99
CA HIS A 271 -13.64 -11.27 5.96
C HIS A 271 -15.02 -10.71 6.29
N PRO A 272 -16.09 -11.53 6.24
CA PRO A 272 -17.45 -11.06 6.48
C PRO A 272 -17.69 -10.56 7.91
N GLN A 273 -16.87 -10.99 8.87
CA GLN A 273 -17.02 -10.67 10.29
C GLN A 273 -16.09 -9.56 10.78
N THR A 274 -15.16 -9.08 9.94
CA THR A 274 -14.24 -8.00 10.32
C THR A 274 -14.80 -6.67 9.88
N HIS A 275 -14.93 -5.73 10.80
CA HIS A 275 -15.32 -4.35 10.52
C HIS A 275 -14.08 -3.48 10.39
N THR A 276 -13.88 -2.90 9.21
CA THR A 276 -12.76 -2.00 8.92
C THR A 276 -13.21 -0.56 9.02
N TYR A 277 -12.53 0.23 9.84
CA TYR A 277 -12.72 1.67 10.00
C TYR A 277 -11.48 2.42 9.56
N TRP A 278 -11.67 3.48 8.79
CA TRP A 278 -10.59 4.36 8.33
C TRP A 278 -10.62 5.65 9.15
N SER A 279 -9.71 5.77 10.11
CA SER A 279 -9.52 7.02 10.84
C SER A 279 -8.64 7.99 10.05
N PRO A 280 -8.52 9.28 10.39
CA PRO A 280 -7.58 10.19 9.73
C PRO A 280 -6.12 9.73 9.77
N TYR A 281 -5.76 8.90 10.72
CA TYR A 281 -4.36 8.50 10.98
C TYR A 281 -4.03 7.07 10.59
N GLN A 282 -4.97 6.13 10.73
CA GLN A 282 -4.71 4.71 10.59
C GLN A 282 -5.94 3.89 10.23
N LYS A 283 -5.72 2.70 9.67
CA LYS A 283 -6.72 1.68 9.45
C LYS A 283 -6.96 0.90 10.74
N LEU A 284 -8.20 0.72 11.14
CA LEU A 284 -8.61 -0.04 12.31
C LEU A 284 -9.46 -1.23 11.85
N ASP A 285 -9.04 -2.43 12.17
CA ASP A 285 -9.77 -3.66 11.88
C ASP A 285 -10.27 -4.28 13.20
N LEU A 286 -11.58 -4.32 13.38
CA LEU A 286 -12.24 -4.89 14.53
C LEU A 286 -12.79 -6.28 14.18
N SER A 287 -12.27 -7.31 14.83
CA SER A 287 -12.66 -8.70 14.60
C SER A 287 -13.24 -9.32 15.87
N PRO A 288 -14.46 -9.87 15.84
CA PRO A 288 -15.04 -10.55 16.99
C PRO A 288 -14.38 -11.92 17.20
N ASN A 289 -14.09 -12.26 18.46
CA ASN A 289 -13.66 -13.58 18.87
C ASN A 289 -14.82 -14.33 19.50
N TYR A 290 -15.05 -15.53 19.03
CA TYR A 290 -16.15 -16.38 19.50
C TYR A 290 -15.60 -17.50 20.39
N GLU A 291 -16.21 -17.66 21.58
CA GLU A 291 -16.05 -18.83 22.42
C GLU A 291 -17.46 -19.42 22.71
N ASN A 292 -17.63 -20.70 22.45
CA ASN A 292 -18.92 -21.40 22.61
C ASN A 292 -20.12 -20.70 21.89
N GLY A 293 -19.86 -20.12 20.73
CA GLY A 293 -20.88 -19.44 19.91
C GLY A 293 -21.29 -18.04 20.39
N ARG A 294 -20.65 -17.50 21.44
CA ARG A 294 -20.84 -16.12 21.92
C ARG A 294 -19.59 -15.30 21.68
N ILE A 295 -19.79 -14.00 21.43
CA ILE A 295 -18.67 -13.05 21.32
C ILE A 295 -18.18 -12.77 22.73
N THR A 296 -16.92 -13.11 23.00
CA THR A 296 -16.28 -12.90 24.31
C THR A 296 -15.38 -11.66 24.29
N THR A 297 -14.73 -11.43 23.16
CA THR A 297 -13.77 -10.32 23.03
C THR A 297 -13.74 -9.83 21.59
N TYR A 298 -13.28 -8.60 21.40
CA TYR A 298 -12.95 -8.06 20.09
C TYR A 298 -11.45 -7.85 20.00
N THR A 299 -10.84 -8.33 18.92
CA THR A 299 -9.44 -8.00 18.59
C THR A 299 -9.42 -6.74 17.72
N LEU A 300 -8.72 -5.73 18.19
CA LEU A 300 -8.47 -4.51 17.44
C LEU A 300 -7.06 -4.58 16.84
N ASN A 301 -6.99 -4.57 15.51
CA ASN A 301 -5.75 -4.45 14.76
C ASN A 301 -5.63 -3.04 14.18
N THR A 302 -4.40 -2.52 14.18
CA THR A 302 -4.06 -1.22 13.59
C THR A 302 -3.04 -1.44 12.48
N ASN A 303 -3.39 -1.04 11.24
CA ASN A 303 -2.53 -1.23 10.06
C ASN A 303 -2.00 -2.68 9.95
N ASP A 304 -2.90 -3.65 10.09
CA ASP A 304 -2.62 -5.09 10.05
C ASP A 304 -1.74 -5.62 11.21
N SER A 305 -1.47 -4.81 12.24
CA SER A 305 -0.76 -5.20 13.45
C SER A 305 -1.73 -5.30 14.62
N TRP A 306 -1.55 -6.32 15.45
CA TRP A 306 -2.32 -6.44 16.71
C TRP A 306 -2.05 -5.21 17.59
N TYR A 307 -3.11 -4.60 18.10
CA TYR A 307 -3.01 -3.42 18.96
C TYR A 307 -3.50 -3.72 20.37
N GLN A 308 -4.76 -4.16 20.48
CA GLN A 308 -5.35 -4.50 21.78
C GLN A 308 -6.52 -5.46 21.61
N GLN A 309 -6.92 -6.05 22.74
CA GLN A 309 -8.10 -6.86 22.85
C GLN A 309 -9.12 -6.14 23.74
N ILE A 310 -10.33 -5.96 23.24
CA ILE A 310 -11.43 -5.36 23.97
C ILE A 310 -12.24 -6.48 24.60
N VAL A 311 -12.30 -6.51 25.91
CA VAL A 311 -13.01 -7.54 26.69
C VAL A 311 -14.37 -6.98 27.08
N ASP A 312 -15.40 -7.83 27.07
CA ASP A 312 -16.70 -7.50 27.63
C ASP A 312 -16.59 -7.44 29.17
N LEU A 313 -16.87 -6.26 29.75
CA LEU A 313 -16.86 -6.04 31.19
C LEU A 313 -18.27 -6.06 31.79
N SER A 314 -19.25 -6.60 31.07
CA SER A 314 -20.62 -6.69 31.59
C SER A 314 -20.68 -7.62 32.81
N PRO A 315 -21.58 -7.36 33.78
CA PRO A 315 -21.77 -8.24 34.94
C PRO A 315 -22.11 -9.68 34.55
N GLU A 316 -22.78 -9.86 33.42
CA GLU A 316 -23.11 -11.20 32.88
C GLU A 316 -21.85 -11.96 32.46
N PHE A 317 -20.91 -11.29 31.79
CA PHE A 317 -19.63 -11.88 31.40
C PHE A 317 -18.80 -12.31 32.62
N PHE A 318 -18.74 -11.45 33.64
CA PHE A 318 -18.05 -11.77 34.90
C PHE A 318 -18.69 -12.96 35.63
N SER A 319 -20.00 -13.06 35.62
CA SER A 319 -20.69 -14.17 36.26
C SER A 319 -20.37 -15.52 35.58
N LEU A 320 -20.25 -15.53 34.27
CA LEU A 320 -19.92 -16.70 33.45
C LEU A 320 -18.45 -17.12 33.51
N THR A 321 -17.55 -16.16 33.68
CA THR A 321 -16.09 -16.38 33.70
C THR A 321 -15.55 -16.55 35.12
N ARG A 322 -16.34 -16.31 36.16
CA ARG A 322 -15.94 -16.38 37.58
C ARG A 322 -15.40 -17.75 37.99
N THR A 323 -15.86 -18.83 37.39
CA THR A 323 -15.35 -20.18 37.60
C THR A 323 -13.97 -20.41 36.96
N SER A 324 -13.64 -19.67 35.90
CA SER A 324 -12.32 -19.75 35.23
C SER A 324 -11.27 -18.90 35.92
N PHE A 325 -11.69 -17.91 36.71
CA PHE A 325 -10.85 -16.97 37.47
C PHE A 325 -10.81 -17.26 38.95
N ALA A 326 -11.32 -18.39 39.43
CA ALA A 326 -11.16 -18.77 40.81
C ALA A 326 -9.65 -18.84 41.12
N PRO A 327 -9.10 -17.94 41.98
CA PRO A 327 -7.72 -18.06 42.38
C PRO A 327 -7.59 -19.43 43.03
N GLY A 328 -6.69 -20.25 42.51
CA GLY A 328 -6.28 -21.47 43.22
C GLY A 328 -5.86 -21.10 44.66
N PRO A 329 -5.98 -21.96 45.64
CA PRO A 329 -5.60 -21.67 47.02
C PRO A 329 -4.16 -21.15 47.00
N TRP A 330 -3.99 -19.93 47.48
CA TRP A 330 -2.68 -19.28 47.69
C TRP A 330 -1.91 -20.10 48.75
N ASN A 331 -1.25 -21.14 48.34
CA ASN A 331 -0.28 -21.84 49.17
C ASN A 331 1.05 -21.12 48.99
N GLY A 332 1.36 -20.15 49.78
CA GLY A 332 2.54 -19.28 49.91
C GLY A 332 3.92 -19.72 49.37
N GLU A 333 4.00 -20.64 48.43
CA GLU A 333 5.22 -20.95 47.68
C GLU A 333 5.29 -20.15 46.40
N PRO A 334 6.46 -19.60 46.05
CA PRO A 334 6.66 -18.91 44.77
C PRO A 334 6.56 -19.95 43.65
N THR A 335 5.34 -20.27 43.25
CA THR A 335 5.10 -21.15 42.10
C THR A 335 5.62 -20.46 40.84
N THR A 336 6.59 -21.10 40.20
CA THR A 336 6.98 -20.91 38.82
C THR A 336 5.77 -20.54 37.97
N CYS A 337 5.85 -19.45 37.25
CA CYS A 337 4.83 -18.98 36.31
C CYS A 337 4.22 -20.16 35.54
N PRO A 338 2.90 -20.31 35.51
CA PRO A 338 2.28 -21.32 34.69
C PRO A 338 2.68 -21.11 33.23
N THR A 339 3.09 -22.21 32.60
CA THR A 339 3.52 -22.29 31.23
C THR A 339 2.57 -21.52 30.29
N SER A 340 3.14 -20.82 29.38
CA SER A 340 2.69 -19.80 28.45
C SER A 340 1.37 -19.95 27.68
N SER A 341 0.59 -20.98 27.93
CA SER A 341 -0.65 -21.25 27.17
C SER A 341 -1.91 -20.59 27.73
N THR A 342 -1.90 -20.18 29.00
CA THR A 342 -3.10 -19.64 29.67
C THR A 342 -2.98 -18.16 30.03
N LEU A 343 -1.77 -17.61 30.18
CA LEU A 343 -1.53 -16.19 30.51
C LEU A 343 -1.41 -15.26 29.29
N SER A 344 -1.27 -15.80 28.08
CA SER A 344 -1.32 -14.98 26.87
C SER A 344 -2.71 -14.36 26.61
N ARG A 345 -3.70 -14.65 27.47
CA ARG A 345 -5.07 -14.17 27.33
C ARG A 345 -5.42 -12.96 28.22
N LEU A 346 -4.52 -12.52 29.10
CA LEU A 346 -4.86 -11.52 30.13
C LEU A 346 -3.79 -10.42 30.33
N GLN A 347 -2.97 -10.15 29.34
CA GLN A 347 -2.17 -8.94 29.39
C GLN A 347 -2.94 -7.79 28.78
N CYS A 348 -3.47 -6.96 29.67
CA CYS A 348 -3.92 -5.61 29.36
C CYS A 348 -2.79 -4.74 28.83
#